data_bc6408411a7750d80726e8edc02b9a19
#
_entry.id   bc6408411a7750d80726e8edc02b9a19
#
_cell.length_a   1.000
_cell.length_b   1.000
_cell.length_c   1.000
_cell.angle_alpha   90.00
_cell.angle_beta   90.00
_cell.angle_gamma   90.00
#
_symmetry.space_group_name_H-M   'P 1'
#
loop_
_entity.id
_entity.type
_entity.pdbx_description
1 polymer ?
#
loop_
_entity_poly.entity_id
_entity_poly.type
_entity_poly.pdbx_seq_one_letter_code
_entity_poly.pdbx_strand_id
1 'polypeptide(L)'
;MHRTLLSPLAAIAMLAIAVPPAFAGRYNRGVESVHQPVVQRSDYVLDVPGDGLDPVAGARVGQWFDSIALGYGDRISIDGSVGGVGSNRDIAEIVGRYGLFVSNGAPVTEGTIAPGQVRIVVSRSSASVPGCPDYTQASQPNFTAAASSNFGCATNSALAAMIANPEDLVKGQSARGSTADTATKAIRIWRNAEPTATNGLKVESTKGGN
;
A
#
# COMPACT_ATOMS: atom_id res chain seq x y z
N MET A 1 2.13 71.48 17.54
CA MET A 1 2.79 70.51 18.43
C MET A 1 1.93 69.24 18.47
N HIS A 2 2.11 68.29 17.53
CA HIS A 2 1.46 66.96 17.55
C HIS A 2 2.52 65.94 17.90
N ARG A 3 2.42 65.40 19.10
CA ARG A 3 3.19 64.23 19.55
C ARG A 3 2.48 62.99 19.01
N THR A 4 3.07 62.35 18.04
CA THR A 4 2.68 61.01 17.56
C THR A 4 3.17 59.97 18.59
N LEU A 5 2.25 59.38 19.33
CA LEU A 5 2.46 58.22 20.17
C LEU A 5 2.64 57.00 19.24
N LEU A 6 3.88 56.57 18.98
CA LEU A 6 4.14 55.30 18.37
C LEU A 6 3.74 54.18 19.35
N SER A 7 2.80 53.40 18.93
CA SER A 7 2.28 52.26 19.67
C SER A 7 3.37 51.17 19.84
N PRO A 8 3.63 50.67 21.06
CA PRO A 8 4.62 49.60 21.30
C PRO A 8 4.17 48.20 20.84
N LEU A 9 3.02 48.10 20.14
CA LEU A 9 2.48 46.83 19.66
C LEU A 9 3.14 46.27 18.39
N ALA A 10 4.00 47.03 17.72
CA ALA A 10 4.70 46.61 16.50
C ALA A 10 5.99 45.81 16.74
N ALA A 11 6.46 45.70 17.97
CA ALA A 11 7.75 45.05 18.28
C ALA A 11 7.65 43.55 18.65
N ILE A 12 6.44 42.98 18.75
CA ILE A 12 6.26 41.55 19.17
C ILE A 12 6.12 40.60 17.97
N ALA A 13 6.00 41.09 16.75
CA ALA A 13 5.72 40.27 15.57
C ALA A 13 6.94 39.66 14.87
N MET A 14 8.16 39.80 15.39
CA MET A 14 9.37 39.26 14.75
C MET A 14 10.19 38.32 15.64
N LEU A 15 9.55 37.58 16.53
CA LEU A 15 10.14 36.35 17.02
C LEU A 15 9.64 35.18 16.17
N ALA A 16 9.94 35.24 14.86
CA ALA A 16 9.87 34.07 14.00
C ALA A 16 10.87 33.08 14.58
N ILE A 17 10.32 32.05 15.24
CA ILE A 17 11.03 30.90 15.76
C ILE A 17 11.76 30.31 14.56
N ALA A 18 13.05 30.62 14.38
CA ALA A 18 13.94 29.85 13.54
C ALA A 18 14.04 28.46 14.20
N VAL A 19 13.09 27.59 13.88
CA VAL A 19 13.23 26.17 14.18
C VAL A 19 14.45 25.73 13.38
N PRO A 20 15.59 25.39 14.01
CA PRO A 20 16.72 24.88 13.26
C PRO A 20 16.21 23.66 12.50
N PRO A 21 16.58 23.51 11.20
CA PRO A 21 16.30 22.26 10.52
C PRO A 21 16.84 21.15 11.41
N ALA A 22 15.97 20.20 11.78
CA ALA A 22 16.41 19.01 12.47
C ALA A 22 17.45 18.37 11.56
N PHE A 23 18.72 18.52 11.88
CA PHE A 23 19.80 17.78 11.25
C PHE A 23 19.56 16.33 11.66
N ALA A 24 18.81 15.60 10.83
CA ALA A 24 18.84 14.15 10.83
C ALA A 24 20.33 13.79 10.76
N GLY A 25 20.84 13.25 11.86
CA GLY A 25 22.27 13.03 12.04
C GLY A 25 22.79 12.28 10.81
N ARG A 26 23.94 12.69 10.31
CA ARG A 26 24.59 12.18 9.11
C ARG A 26 24.85 10.67 9.13
N TYR A 27 24.63 10.06 10.29
CA TYR A 27 24.88 8.65 10.54
C TYR A 27 23.67 8.01 11.20
N ASN A 28 23.11 7.01 10.52
CA ASN A 28 22.08 6.16 11.13
C ASN A 28 22.74 5.20 12.13
N ARG A 29 22.39 5.32 13.40
CA ARG A 29 22.81 4.43 14.49
C ARG A 29 21.68 3.49 14.95
N GLY A 30 20.49 3.63 14.39
CA GLY A 30 19.38 2.75 14.66
C GLY A 30 19.51 1.41 13.91
N VAL A 31 18.77 0.42 14.37
CA VAL A 31 18.65 -0.89 13.71
C VAL A 31 17.77 -0.83 12.47
N GLU A 32 16.93 0.21 12.36
CA GLU A 32 16.05 0.41 11.21
C GLU A 32 16.77 1.19 10.10
N SER A 33 16.53 0.76 8.88
CA SER A 33 16.99 1.51 7.70
C SER A 33 16.27 2.85 7.59
N VAL A 34 16.97 3.90 7.15
CA VAL A 34 16.35 5.17 6.75
C VAL A 34 15.64 5.05 5.40
N HIS A 35 16.00 4.04 4.62
CA HIS A 35 15.43 3.73 3.31
C HIS A 35 14.25 2.78 3.49
N GLN A 36 13.08 3.34 3.76
CA GLN A 36 11.85 2.57 3.91
C GLN A 36 11.06 2.52 2.60
N PRO A 37 10.30 1.43 2.34
CA PRO A 37 9.39 1.38 1.21
C PRO A 37 8.31 2.45 1.34
N VAL A 38 8.05 3.15 0.25
CA VAL A 38 6.97 4.13 0.12
C VAL A 38 5.96 3.59 -0.87
N VAL A 39 4.69 3.59 -0.48
CA VAL A 39 3.58 3.18 -1.33
C VAL A 39 2.94 4.42 -1.94
N GLN A 40 2.84 4.41 -3.26
CA GLN A 40 2.10 5.41 -4.03
C GLN A 40 0.86 4.75 -4.61
N ARG A 41 -0.27 5.45 -4.54
CA ARG A 41 -1.53 5.01 -5.11
C ARG A 41 -2.10 6.07 -6.03
N SER A 42 -2.62 5.63 -7.16
CA SER A 42 -3.36 6.46 -8.12
C SER A 42 -4.70 5.81 -8.40
N ASP A 43 -5.77 6.60 -8.32
CA ASP A 43 -7.13 6.16 -8.62
C ASP A 43 -7.58 6.82 -9.92
N TYR A 44 -7.99 5.99 -10.89
CA TYR A 44 -8.60 6.41 -12.16
C TYR A 44 -10.09 6.17 -12.04
N VAL A 45 -10.90 7.12 -12.50
CA VAL A 45 -12.36 7.03 -12.37
C VAL A 45 -13.05 7.23 -13.72
N LEU A 46 -14.14 6.48 -13.92
CA LEU A 46 -15.03 6.64 -15.06
C LEU A 46 -16.47 6.45 -14.59
N ASP A 47 -17.31 7.46 -14.86
CA ASP A 47 -18.75 7.38 -14.56
C ASP A 47 -19.49 6.81 -15.76
N VAL A 48 -20.37 5.83 -15.51
CA VAL A 48 -21.15 5.11 -16.52
C VAL A 48 -22.61 4.96 -16.07
N PRO A 49 -23.57 4.72 -16.98
CA PRO A 49 -24.96 4.44 -16.60
C PRO A 49 -25.07 3.27 -15.62
N GLY A 50 -25.97 3.39 -14.63
CA GLY A 50 -26.15 2.38 -13.57
C GLY A 50 -27.15 1.28 -13.87
N ASP A 51 -28.01 1.47 -14.85
CA ASP A 51 -29.10 0.55 -15.25
C ASP A 51 -28.68 -0.55 -16.24
N GLY A 52 -27.44 -0.50 -16.72
CA GLY A 52 -26.83 -1.43 -17.66
C GLY A 52 -25.97 -0.70 -18.68
N LEU A 53 -25.02 -1.40 -19.28
CA LEU A 53 -24.19 -0.85 -20.35
C LEU A 53 -24.74 -1.25 -21.71
N ASP A 54 -25.16 -0.28 -22.50
CA ASP A 54 -25.41 -0.51 -23.91
C ASP A 54 -24.09 -0.86 -24.64
N PRO A 55 -24.11 -1.36 -25.87
CA PRO A 55 -22.90 -1.74 -26.61
C PRO A 55 -21.91 -0.57 -26.77
N VAL A 56 -22.40 0.67 -26.87
CA VAL A 56 -21.56 1.86 -27.05
C VAL A 56 -20.86 2.21 -25.73
N ALA A 57 -21.60 2.21 -24.61
CA ALA A 57 -21.04 2.44 -23.28
C ALA A 57 -20.04 1.33 -22.90
N GLY A 58 -20.36 0.08 -23.21
CA GLY A 58 -19.45 -1.05 -23.00
C GLY A 58 -18.14 -0.93 -23.80
N ALA A 59 -18.24 -0.53 -25.07
CA ALA A 59 -17.06 -0.27 -25.91
C ALA A 59 -16.21 0.89 -25.34
N ARG A 60 -16.85 1.95 -24.83
CA ARG A 60 -16.16 3.09 -24.19
C ARG A 60 -15.41 2.66 -22.94
N VAL A 61 -16.00 1.80 -22.09
CA VAL A 61 -15.32 1.24 -20.91
C VAL A 61 -14.09 0.44 -21.34
N GLY A 62 -14.20 -0.43 -22.35
CA GLY A 62 -13.06 -1.17 -22.89
C GLY A 62 -11.94 -0.25 -23.39
N GLN A 63 -12.27 0.75 -24.22
CA GLN A 63 -11.30 1.73 -24.70
C GLN A 63 -10.62 2.51 -23.57
N TRP A 64 -11.37 2.84 -22.52
CA TRP A 64 -10.79 3.49 -21.36
C TRP A 64 -9.82 2.57 -20.62
N PHE A 65 -10.16 1.30 -20.40
CA PHE A 65 -9.23 0.32 -19.83
C PHE A 65 -7.96 0.17 -20.66
N ASP A 66 -8.08 0.15 -21.98
CA ASP A 66 -6.92 0.11 -22.88
C ASP A 66 -6.06 1.38 -22.75
N SER A 67 -6.70 2.56 -22.63
CA SER A 67 -6.00 3.84 -22.53
C SER A 67 -5.18 3.99 -21.24
N ILE A 68 -5.64 3.39 -20.13
CA ILE A 68 -4.91 3.35 -18.85
C ILE A 68 -4.00 2.14 -18.74
N ALA A 69 -3.90 1.31 -19.80
CA ALA A 69 -3.15 0.06 -19.81
C ALA A 69 -3.50 -0.82 -18.59
N LEU A 70 -4.80 -1.13 -18.43
CA LEU A 70 -5.30 -1.96 -17.34
C LEU A 70 -4.57 -3.30 -17.33
N GLY A 71 -4.03 -3.71 -16.18
CA GLY A 71 -3.23 -4.92 -16.07
C GLY A 71 -3.17 -5.51 -14.68
N TYR A 72 -2.35 -6.54 -14.57
CA TYR A 72 -2.12 -7.23 -13.31
C TYR A 72 -1.61 -6.27 -12.23
N GLY A 73 -2.19 -6.37 -11.03
CA GLY A 73 -1.89 -5.47 -9.91
C GLY A 73 -2.87 -4.32 -9.74
N ASP A 74 -3.67 -4.02 -10.78
CA ASP A 74 -4.73 -3.04 -10.66
C ASP A 74 -5.93 -3.64 -9.90
N ARG A 75 -6.55 -2.84 -9.05
CA ARG A 75 -7.77 -3.19 -8.35
C ARG A 75 -8.94 -2.42 -8.93
N ILE A 76 -9.97 -3.12 -9.38
CA ILE A 76 -11.18 -2.51 -9.90
C ILE A 76 -12.27 -2.62 -8.86
N SER A 77 -12.94 -1.52 -8.60
CA SER A 77 -14.11 -1.46 -7.72
C SER A 77 -15.19 -0.57 -8.36
N ILE A 78 -16.42 -0.78 -7.93
CA ILE A 78 -17.56 0.00 -8.44
C ILE A 78 -18.16 0.72 -7.24
N ASP A 79 -18.23 2.04 -7.35
CA ASP A 79 -18.91 2.92 -6.42
C ASP A 79 -20.22 3.37 -7.07
N GLY A 80 -21.31 3.25 -6.34
CA GLY A 80 -22.61 3.68 -6.84
C GLY A 80 -23.73 3.28 -5.93
N SER A 81 -24.76 4.09 -5.94
CA SER A 81 -25.94 3.90 -5.13
C SER A 81 -26.72 2.64 -5.54
N VAL A 82 -27.52 2.16 -4.61
CA VAL A 82 -28.50 1.12 -4.70
C VAL A 82 -29.27 1.17 -6.03
N GLY A 83 -28.86 0.34 -7.02
CA GLY A 83 -29.50 0.28 -8.34
C GLY A 83 -28.63 -0.24 -9.47
N GLY A 84 -27.31 -0.22 -9.32
CA GLY A 84 -26.35 -0.57 -10.38
C GLY A 84 -26.14 -2.08 -10.64
N VAL A 85 -27.13 -2.94 -10.38
CA VAL A 85 -26.98 -4.40 -10.54
C VAL A 85 -26.73 -4.80 -12.00
N GLY A 86 -27.35 -4.10 -12.94
CA GLY A 86 -27.16 -4.33 -14.38
C GLY A 86 -25.75 -4.03 -14.81
N SER A 87 -25.30 -2.80 -14.55
CA SER A 87 -23.95 -2.33 -14.93
C SER A 87 -22.85 -3.10 -14.22
N ASN A 88 -23.04 -3.52 -12.96
CA ASN A 88 -22.05 -4.31 -12.23
C ASN A 88 -21.71 -5.62 -12.95
N ARG A 89 -22.73 -6.27 -13.52
CA ARG A 89 -22.53 -7.52 -14.31
C ARG A 89 -21.76 -7.23 -15.59
N ASP A 90 -22.20 -6.22 -16.32
CA ASP A 90 -21.60 -5.87 -17.62
C ASP A 90 -20.15 -5.42 -17.45
N ILE A 91 -19.87 -4.60 -16.41
CA ILE A 91 -18.52 -4.20 -16.05
C ILE A 91 -17.67 -5.42 -15.65
N ALA A 92 -18.22 -6.33 -14.83
CA ALA A 92 -17.49 -7.54 -14.43
C ALA A 92 -17.14 -8.43 -15.63
N GLU A 93 -18.02 -8.52 -16.64
CA GLU A 93 -17.75 -9.26 -17.88
C GLU A 93 -16.61 -8.59 -18.67
N ILE A 94 -16.63 -7.27 -18.80
CA ILE A 94 -15.56 -6.53 -19.50
C ILE A 94 -14.23 -6.69 -18.76
N VAL A 95 -14.22 -6.52 -17.43
CA VAL A 95 -13.04 -6.69 -16.55
C VAL A 95 -12.46 -8.12 -16.66
N GLY A 96 -13.35 -9.12 -16.76
CA GLY A 96 -12.96 -10.52 -16.95
C GLY A 96 -12.13 -10.78 -18.22
N ARG A 97 -12.32 -9.99 -19.28
CA ARG A 97 -11.52 -10.08 -20.52
C ARG A 97 -10.06 -9.69 -20.29
N TYR A 98 -9.80 -8.85 -19.28
CA TYR A 98 -8.43 -8.46 -18.85
C TYR A 98 -7.85 -9.42 -17.78
N GLY A 99 -8.58 -10.50 -17.44
CA GLY A 99 -8.15 -11.47 -16.42
C GLY A 99 -8.26 -10.97 -15.00
N LEU A 100 -9.05 -9.92 -14.75
CA LEU A 100 -9.22 -9.28 -13.46
C LEU A 100 -10.62 -9.51 -12.90
N PHE A 101 -10.81 -9.18 -11.62
CA PHE A 101 -12.09 -9.28 -10.93
C PHE A 101 -12.47 -7.95 -10.30
N VAL A 102 -13.77 -7.70 -10.21
CA VAL A 102 -14.29 -6.55 -9.48
C VAL A 102 -14.20 -6.84 -7.99
N SER A 103 -13.54 -5.95 -7.26
CA SER A 103 -13.36 -6.02 -5.81
C SER A 103 -14.50 -5.33 -5.08
N ASN A 104 -14.84 -5.82 -3.89
CA ASN A 104 -15.79 -5.14 -3.01
C ASN A 104 -15.11 -3.97 -2.30
N GLY A 105 -15.88 -2.88 -2.08
CA GLY A 105 -15.42 -1.71 -1.36
C GLY A 105 -14.61 -0.77 -2.26
N ALA A 106 -15.33 0.18 -2.86
CA ALA A 106 -14.70 1.25 -3.61
C ALA A 106 -14.04 2.25 -2.64
N PRO A 107 -12.88 2.81 -3.00
CA PRO A 107 -12.31 3.93 -2.25
C PRO A 107 -13.17 5.17 -2.42
N VAL A 108 -13.06 6.08 -1.46
CA VAL A 108 -13.67 7.40 -1.58
C VAL A 108 -12.92 8.18 -2.65
N THR A 109 -13.64 8.60 -3.69
CA THR A 109 -13.09 9.38 -4.80
C THR A 109 -13.65 10.81 -4.78
N GLU A 110 -12.96 11.73 -5.41
CA GLU A 110 -13.40 13.12 -5.53
C GLU A 110 -14.65 13.25 -6.43
N GLY A 111 -15.48 14.22 -6.11
CA GLY A 111 -16.70 14.53 -6.84
C GLY A 111 -17.89 13.63 -6.52
N THR A 112 -19.08 14.13 -6.80
CA THR A 112 -20.35 13.40 -6.60
C THR A 112 -20.71 12.60 -7.83
N ILE A 113 -21.18 11.37 -7.62
CA ILE A 113 -21.72 10.53 -8.69
C ILE A 113 -23.12 11.03 -9.01
N ALA A 114 -23.42 11.28 -10.28
CA ALA A 114 -24.73 11.74 -10.72
C ALA A 114 -25.79 10.64 -10.48
N PRO A 115 -27.05 11.03 -10.19
CA PRO A 115 -28.14 10.08 -10.05
C PRO A 115 -28.26 9.17 -11.28
N GLY A 116 -28.41 7.86 -11.08
CA GLY A 116 -28.50 6.88 -12.15
C GLY A 116 -27.16 6.51 -12.78
N GLN A 117 -26.04 6.98 -12.25
CA GLN A 117 -24.70 6.55 -12.68
C GLN A 117 -24.02 5.74 -11.61
N VAL A 118 -23.05 4.92 -12.03
CA VAL A 118 -22.08 4.23 -11.18
C VAL A 118 -20.67 4.64 -11.61
N ARG A 119 -19.76 4.67 -10.66
CA ARG A 119 -18.37 5.02 -10.90
C ARG A 119 -17.51 3.78 -10.86
N ILE A 120 -16.82 3.52 -11.95
CA ILE A 120 -15.75 2.52 -12.00
C ILE A 120 -14.50 3.19 -11.45
N VAL A 121 -13.86 2.56 -10.47
CA VAL A 121 -12.60 3.03 -9.87
C VAL A 121 -11.53 1.99 -10.11
N VAL A 122 -10.46 2.36 -10.79
CA VAL A 122 -9.27 1.54 -10.95
C VAL A 122 -8.17 2.11 -10.08
N SER A 123 -7.80 1.37 -9.05
CA SER A 123 -6.74 1.74 -8.11
C SER A 123 -5.46 1.01 -8.50
N ARG A 124 -4.42 1.77 -8.79
CA ARG A 124 -3.07 1.29 -9.06
C ARG A 124 -2.15 1.69 -7.93
N SER A 125 -1.52 0.71 -7.31
CA SER A 125 -0.56 0.94 -6.22
C SER A 125 0.81 0.45 -6.65
N SER A 126 1.85 1.20 -6.29
CA SER A 126 3.24 0.83 -6.49
C SER A 126 4.05 1.07 -5.23
N ALA A 127 5.03 0.22 -4.97
CA ALA A 127 5.99 0.42 -3.89
C ALA A 127 7.37 0.73 -4.48
N SER A 128 8.05 1.68 -3.86
CA SER A 128 9.42 2.04 -4.22
C SER A 128 10.20 2.43 -2.97
N VAL A 129 11.52 2.42 -3.06
CA VAL A 129 12.39 2.86 -1.97
C VAL A 129 13.16 4.07 -2.45
N PRO A 130 12.69 5.29 -2.13
CA PRO A 130 13.35 6.52 -2.56
C PRO A 130 14.78 6.61 -2.02
N GLY A 131 15.69 7.14 -2.85
CA GLY A 131 17.08 7.31 -2.47
C GLY A 131 17.94 6.05 -2.51
N CYS A 132 17.39 4.91 -3.00
CA CYS A 132 18.14 3.70 -3.22
C CYS A 132 18.53 3.50 -4.70
N PRO A 133 19.75 3.01 -4.96
CA PRO A 133 20.83 2.73 -4.02
C PRO A 133 21.54 4.00 -3.54
N ASP A 134 22.03 4.02 -2.29
CA ASP A 134 22.76 5.15 -1.71
C ASP A 134 24.21 4.79 -1.39
N TYR A 135 25.14 5.30 -2.20
CA TYR A 135 26.58 5.13 -2.03
C TYR A 135 27.28 6.45 -1.70
N THR A 136 26.58 7.39 -1.08
CA THR A 136 27.11 8.71 -0.73
C THR A 136 28.22 8.64 0.32
N GLN A 137 28.26 7.57 1.11
CA GLN A 137 29.30 7.34 2.11
C GLN A 137 30.04 6.05 1.83
N ALA A 138 31.36 6.07 1.96
CA ALA A 138 32.18 4.88 1.92
C ALA A 138 31.87 3.98 3.13
N SER A 139 31.76 2.66 2.91
CA SER A 139 31.51 1.71 3.98
C SER A 139 32.71 1.51 4.91
N GLN A 140 33.92 1.84 4.45
CA GLN A 140 35.18 1.71 5.16
C GLN A 140 36.07 2.96 4.97
N PRO A 141 36.79 3.42 6.01
CA PRO A 141 36.73 2.98 7.40
C PRO A 141 35.49 3.51 8.15
N ASN A 142 34.91 2.71 9.02
CA ASN A 142 33.75 3.07 9.82
C ASN A 142 34.13 3.25 11.30
N PHE A 143 34.66 4.41 11.67
CA PHE A 143 35.03 4.71 13.06
C PHE A 143 33.83 5.11 13.94
N THR A 144 32.67 5.33 13.34
CA THR A 144 31.47 5.79 14.06
C THR A 144 30.57 4.64 14.50
N ALA A 145 30.85 3.41 14.04
CA ALA A 145 29.98 2.24 14.21
C ALA A 145 28.52 2.50 13.78
N ALA A 146 28.35 3.34 12.76
CA ALA A 146 27.05 3.64 12.18
C ALA A 146 26.75 2.69 11.01
N ALA A 147 25.48 2.54 10.66
CA ALA A 147 25.07 1.84 9.44
C ALA A 147 25.61 2.59 8.20
N SER A 148 25.97 1.86 7.15
CA SER A 148 26.34 2.46 5.86
C SER A 148 25.18 3.26 5.27
N SER A 149 25.48 4.21 4.38
CA SER A 149 24.44 4.99 3.69
C SER A 149 23.48 4.09 2.90
N ASN A 150 23.96 2.99 2.36
CA ASN A 150 23.14 2.02 1.60
C ASN A 150 22.47 0.94 2.49
N PHE A 151 22.51 1.08 3.82
CA PHE A 151 21.95 0.07 4.73
C PHE A 151 20.44 -0.08 4.50
N GLY A 152 20.02 -1.31 4.24
CA GLY A 152 18.62 -1.67 4.02
C GLY A 152 18.11 -1.43 2.59
N CYS A 153 18.84 -0.73 1.73
CA CYS A 153 18.40 -0.49 0.35
C CYS A 153 18.10 -1.79 -0.40
N ALA A 154 19.01 -2.76 -0.37
CA ALA A 154 18.81 -4.01 -1.10
C ALA A 154 17.60 -4.80 -0.59
N THR A 155 17.48 -4.94 0.74
CA THR A 155 16.38 -5.68 1.37
C THR A 155 15.03 -5.00 1.11
N ASN A 156 14.96 -3.69 1.34
CA ASN A 156 13.71 -2.96 1.21
C ASN A 156 13.30 -2.76 -0.26
N SER A 157 14.26 -2.62 -1.19
CA SER A 157 13.95 -2.61 -2.63
C SER A 157 13.49 -3.99 -3.12
N ALA A 158 14.09 -5.08 -2.63
CA ALA A 158 13.62 -6.41 -2.93
C ALA A 158 12.21 -6.64 -2.37
N LEU A 159 11.94 -6.22 -1.13
CA LEU A 159 10.61 -6.29 -0.54
C LEU A 159 9.58 -5.51 -1.38
N ALA A 160 9.90 -4.27 -1.74
CA ALA A 160 9.02 -3.43 -2.57
C ALA A 160 8.73 -4.05 -3.95
N ALA A 161 9.72 -4.72 -4.54
CA ALA A 161 9.58 -5.37 -5.85
C ALA A 161 8.84 -6.72 -5.80
N MET A 162 8.89 -7.42 -4.67
CA MET A 162 8.31 -8.76 -4.54
C MET A 162 6.87 -8.75 -4.02
N ILE A 163 6.42 -7.66 -3.42
CA ILE A 163 5.08 -7.60 -2.85
C ILE A 163 4.02 -7.54 -3.93
N ALA A 164 3.05 -8.46 -3.88
CA ALA A 164 1.98 -8.55 -4.87
C ALA A 164 0.95 -7.41 -4.74
N ASN A 165 0.70 -6.95 -3.52
CA ASN A 165 -0.16 -5.81 -3.24
C ASN A 165 0.59 -4.79 -2.38
N PRO A 166 1.08 -3.70 -2.96
CA PRO A 166 1.83 -2.67 -2.24
C PRO A 166 1.12 -2.08 -1.03
N GLU A 167 -0.22 -2.03 -1.03
CA GLU A 167 -0.99 -1.52 0.10
C GLU A 167 -0.79 -2.35 1.38
N ASP A 168 -0.39 -3.63 1.25
CA ASP A 168 -0.13 -4.51 2.40
C ASP A 168 1.09 -4.08 3.22
N LEU A 169 1.97 -3.24 2.65
CA LEU A 169 3.06 -2.60 3.40
C LEU A 169 2.57 -1.53 4.39
N VAL A 170 1.42 -0.94 4.10
CA VAL A 170 0.81 0.11 4.93
C VAL A 170 -0.24 -0.49 5.87
N LYS A 171 -1.07 -1.39 5.35
CA LYS A 171 -2.16 -2.02 6.08
C LYS A 171 -2.27 -3.47 5.68
N GLY A 172 -1.95 -4.37 6.60
CA GLY A 172 -2.11 -5.82 6.39
C GLY A 172 -3.55 -6.20 6.04
N GLN A 173 -3.69 -7.24 5.26
CA GLN A 173 -5.01 -7.76 4.89
C GLN A 173 -5.70 -8.44 6.08
N SER A 174 -7.01 -8.30 6.14
CA SER A 174 -7.82 -9.07 7.07
C SER A 174 -7.75 -10.56 6.68
N ALA A 175 -7.48 -11.42 7.63
CA ALA A 175 -7.54 -12.86 7.41
C ALA A 175 -8.97 -13.24 6.98
N ARG A 176 -9.13 -13.59 5.70
CA ARG A 176 -10.41 -14.12 5.20
C ARG A 176 -10.56 -15.55 5.69
N GLY A 177 -11.61 -15.83 6.46
CA GLY A 177 -12.06 -17.19 6.74
C GLY A 177 -11.60 -17.83 8.04
N SER A 178 -10.90 -17.14 8.93
CA SER A 178 -10.72 -17.62 10.30
C SER A 178 -11.85 -17.07 11.16
N THR A 179 -12.83 -17.91 11.48
CA THR A 179 -13.78 -17.59 12.52
C THR A 179 -13.06 -17.63 13.88
N ALA A 180 -13.53 -16.83 14.85
CA ALA A 180 -12.98 -16.85 16.20
C ALA A 180 -12.93 -18.27 16.80
N ASP A 181 -13.90 -19.10 16.47
CA ASP A 181 -13.97 -20.49 16.89
C ASP A 181 -12.84 -21.35 16.30
N THR A 182 -12.56 -21.19 15.02
CA THR A 182 -11.46 -21.91 14.34
C THR A 182 -10.09 -21.48 14.90
N ALA A 183 -9.89 -20.19 15.12
CA ALA A 183 -8.67 -19.66 15.70
C ALA A 183 -8.48 -20.15 17.15
N THR A 184 -9.55 -20.12 17.96
CA THR A 184 -9.53 -20.62 19.34
C THR A 184 -9.24 -22.12 19.41
N LYS A 185 -9.84 -22.90 18.48
CA LYS A 185 -9.58 -24.33 18.37
C LYS A 185 -8.13 -24.62 17.99
N ALA A 186 -7.58 -23.90 17.02
CA ALA A 186 -6.18 -24.05 16.60
C ALA A 186 -5.21 -23.72 17.74
N ILE A 187 -5.43 -22.63 18.48
CA ILE A 187 -4.63 -22.25 19.64
C ILE A 187 -4.72 -23.31 20.75
N ARG A 188 -5.91 -23.85 21.00
CA ARG A 188 -6.12 -24.89 22.01
C ARG A 188 -5.36 -26.17 21.64
N ILE A 189 -5.46 -26.61 20.38
CA ILE A 189 -4.74 -27.79 19.88
C ILE A 189 -3.23 -27.58 20.03
N TRP A 190 -2.72 -26.40 19.62
CA TRP A 190 -1.30 -26.09 19.74
C TRP A 190 -0.80 -26.05 21.19
N ARG A 191 -1.58 -25.49 22.12
CA ARG A 191 -1.22 -25.44 23.56
C ARG A 191 -1.23 -26.81 24.23
N ASN A 192 -2.10 -27.72 23.76
CA ASN A 192 -2.24 -29.06 24.31
C ASN A 192 -1.36 -30.08 23.54
N ALA A 193 -0.72 -29.68 22.45
CA ALA A 193 0.23 -30.54 21.75
C ALA A 193 1.47 -30.77 22.63
N GLU A 194 1.86 -32.02 22.74
CA GLU A 194 3.11 -32.37 23.40
C GLU A 194 4.29 -31.74 22.62
N PRO A 195 5.33 -31.27 23.36
CA PRO A 195 6.54 -30.75 22.68
C PRO A 195 7.13 -31.84 21.78
N THR A 196 7.55 -31.45 20.57
CA THR A 196 8.08 -32.36 19.53
C THR A 196 9.28 -33.20 19.97
N ALA A 197 9.91 -32.88 21.10
CA ALA A 197 11.05 -33.59 21.65
C ALA A 197 10.71 -34.64 22.73
N THR A 198 9.45 -34.80 23.14
CA THR A 198 9.06 -35.75 24.22
C THR A 198 9.25 -37.22 23.81
N ASN A 199 9.21 -37.53 22.53
CA ASN A 199 9.43 -38.92 22.01
C ASN A 199 10.85 -39.14 21.46
N GLY A 200 11.81 -38.28 21.77
CA GLY A 200 13.15 -38.31 21.23
C GLY A 200 13.23 -37.95 19.74
N LEU A 201 14.42 -37.66 19.28
CA LEU A 201 14.68 -37.45 17.85
C LEU A 201 14.59 -38.82 17.15
N LYS A 202 13.83 -38.91 16.07
CA LYS A 202 13.85 -40.06 15.17
C LYS A 202 15.29 -40.27 14.69
N VAL A 203 15.87 -41.44 15.02
CA VAL A 203 17.18 -41.80 14.49
C VAL A 203 17.00 -42.15 13.02
N GLU A 204 17.38 -41.21 12.16
CA GLU A 204 17.48 -41.49 10.73
C GLU A 204 18.68 -42.40 10.50
N SER A 205 18.43 -43.59 9.95
CA SER A 205 19.48 -44.53 9.56
C SER A 205 20.18 -43.98 8.31
N THR A 206 21.43 -43.59 8.46
CA THR A 206 22.29 -43.21 7.33
C THR A 206 22.80 -44.40 6.52
N LYS A 207 22.27 -45.62 6.75
CA LYS A 207 22.61 -46.77 5.93
C LYS A 207 21.93 -46.63 4.57
N GLY A 208 22.71 -46.15 3.59
CA GLY A 208 22.33 -46.22 2.20
C GLY A 208 22.04 -47.67 1.82
N GLY A 209 20.85 -47.89 1.28
CA GLY A 209 20.49 -49.18 0.71
C GLY A 209 21.40 -49.48 -0.49
N ASN A 210 21.93 -50.67 -0.52
CA ASN A 210 22.48 -51.30 -1.72
C ASN A 210 21.36 -51.48 -2.75
#